data_7ea1baf6a74c0f5580a2a5cd3e3e2b81
#
_entry.id   7ea1baf6a74c0f5580a2a5cd3e3e2b81
#
_cell.length_a   1.000
_cell.length_b   1.000
_cell.length_c   1.000
_cell.angle_alpha   90.00
_cell.angle_beta   90.00
_cell.angle_gamma   90.00
#
_symmetry.space_group_name_H-M   'P 1'
#
loop_
_entity.id
_entity.type
_entity.pdbx_description
1 polymer ?
#
loop_
_entity_poly.entity_id
_entity_poly.type
_entity_poly.pdbx_seq_one_letter_code
_entity_poly.pdbx_strand_id
1 'polypeptide(L)' 'MVNSNFQFSYMLLDRLRQDCEYYLGFGGRCARQLWAHDEQAQINKMRELYDLVPEKPQWLTREQIDAYAKQMGVK' A
#
# COMPACT_ATOMS: atom_id res chain seq x y z
N MET A 1 16.53 12.25 16.84
CA MET A 1 15.79 13.18 15.98
C MET A 1 14.75 12.43 15.19
N VAL A 2 13.58 12.93 15.24
CA VAL A 2 12.47 12.33 14.52
C VAL A 2 12.66 12.50 13.01
N ASN A 3 12.41 11.45 12.26
CA ASN A 3 12.44 11.54 10.82
C ASN A 3 11.10 12.03 10.30
N SER A 4 10.81 13.30 10.58
CA SER A 4 9.54 13.86 10.14
C SER A 4 9.41 13.80 8.62
N ASN A 5 10.53 13.69 7.89
CA ASN A 5 10.49 13.56 6.45
C ASN A 5 9.80 12.29 6.00
N PHE A 6 9.77 11.26 6.84
CA PHE A 6 9.17 9.98 6.50
C PHE A 6 7.78 9.79 7.09
N GLN A 7 7.33 10.74 7.92
CA GLN A 7 6.03 10.60 8.56
C GLN A 7 4.92 10.52 7.51
N PHE A 8 4.97 11.37 6.51
CA PHE A 8 3.97 11.34 5.45
C PHE A 8 4.03 10.01 4.69
N SER A 9 5.24 9.50 4.46
CA SER A 9 5.39 8.22 3.75
C SER A 9 4.75 7.08 4.52
N TYR A 10 4.93 7.04 5.84
CA TYR A 10 4.28 6.02 6.67
C TYR A 10 2.76 6.17 6.64
N MET A 11 2.27 7.41 6.73
CA MET A 11 0.83 7.65 6.70
C MET A 11 0.23 7.23 5.37
N LEU A 12 0.89 7.57 4.29
CA LEU A 12 0.39 7.20 2.96
C LEU A 12 0.44 5.69 2.77
N LEU A 13 1.52 5.05 3.22
CA LEU A 13 1.64 3.61 3.11
C LEU A 13 0.49 2.91 3.85
N ASP A 14 0.15 3.40 5.04
CA ASP A 14 -0.97 2.84 5.79
C ASP A 14 -2.29 3.07 5.06
N ARG A 15 -2.47 4.25 4.47
CA ARG A 15 -3.65 4.55 3.68
C ARG A 15 -3.78 3.58 2.51
N LEU A 16 -2.66 3.35 1.81
CA LEU A 16 -2.68 2.44 0.67
C LEU A 16 -3.01 1.01 1.09
N ARG A 17 -2.49 0.59 2.24
CA ARG A 17 -2.81 -0.73 2.79
C ARG A 17 -4.30 -0.86 3.07
N GLN A 18 -4.88 0.14 3.71
CA GLN A 18 -6.30 0.13 4.01
C GLN A 18 -7.14 0.11 2.73
N ASP A 19 -6.69 0.84 1.72
CA ASP A 19 -7.38 0.84 0.42
C ASP A 19 -7.39 -0.55 -0.19
N CYS A 20 -6.28 -1.28 -0.10
CA CYS A 20 -6.22 -2.64 -0.65
C CYS A 20 -7.18 -3.56 0.10
N GLU A 21 -7.23 -3.44 1.42
CA GLU A 21 -8.11 -4.28 2.21
C GLU A 21 -9.57 -3.99 1.89
N TYR A 22 -9.93 -2.72 1.73
CA TYR A 22 -11.29 -2.36 1.35
C TYR A 22 -11.62 -2.88 -0.05
N TYR A 23 -10.70 -2.67 -0.99
CA TYR A 23 -10.87 -3.14 -2.37
C TYR A 23 -11.14 -4.65 -2.40
N LEU A 24 -10.37 -5.42 -1.62
CA LEU A 24 -10.51 -6.87 -1.64
C LEU A 24 -11.68 -7.37 -0.81
N GLY A 25 -12.10 -6.59 0.17
CA GLY A 25 -13.16 -7.02 1.09
C GLY A 25 -14.54 -6.45 0.77
N PHE A 26 -14.67 -5.15 0.78
CA PHE A 26 -15.98 -4.51 0.71
C PHE A 26 -16.17 -3.64 -0.52
N GLY A 27 -15.09 -3.28 -1.19
CA GLY A 27 -15.12 -2.30 -2.26
C GLY A 27 -15.55 -2.82 -3.61
N GLY A 28 -15.90 -4.11 -3.70
CA GLY A 28 -16.33 -4.68 -4.98
C GLY A 28 -15.24 -4.68 -6.02
N ARG A 29 -13.97 -4.61 -5.61
CA ARG A 29 -12.81 -4.60 -6.48
C ARG A 29 -12.87 -3.44 -7.47
N CYS A 30 -13.31 -2.27 -7.01
CA CYS A 30 -13.41 -1.08 -7.83
C CYS A 30 -12.15 -0.24 -7.70
N ALA A 31 -11.38 -0.16 -8.78
CA ALA A 31 -10.09 0.54 -8.75
C ALA A 31 -10.24 2.02 -8.42
N ARG A 32 -11.40 2.61 -8.67
CA ARG A 32 -11.60 4.02 -8.36
C ARG A 32 -11.55 4.32 -6.87
N GLN A 33 -11.69 3.31 -6.04
CA GLN A 33 -11.62 3.48 -4.59
C GLN A 33 -10.19 3.38 -4.07
N LEU A 34 -9.25 3.02 -4.92
CA LEU A 34 -7.85 3.02 -4.56
C LEU A 34 -7.29 4.43 -4.68
N TRP A 35 -6.32 4.74 -3.83
CA TRP A 35 -5.65 6.04 -3.88
C TRP A 35 -5.06 6.31 -5.27
N ALA A 36 -4.48 5.29 -5.89
CA ALA A 36 -3.85 5.42 -7.19
C ALA A 36 -4.83 5.25 -8.36
N HIS A 37 -6.07 4.84 -8.07
CA HIS A 37 -7.11 4.62 -9.07
C HIS A 37 -6.72 3.57 -10.11
N ASP A 38 -5.76 2.72 -9.77
CA ASP A 38 -5.27 1.67 -10.66
C ASP A 38 -4.56 0.64 -9.79
N GLU A 39 -4.86 -0.63 -10.00
CA GLU A 39 -4.34 -1.69 -9.13
C GLU A 39 -2.82 -1.78 -9.20
N GLN A 40 -2.24 -1.79 -10.41
CA GLN A 40 -0.80 -1.91 -10.51
C GLN A 40 -0.09 -0.69 -9.95
N ALA A 41 -0.63 0.50 -10.21
CA ALA A 41 -0.04 1.72 -9.68
C ALA A 41 -0.11 1.75 -8.16
N GLN A 42 -1.20 1.25 -7.59
CA GLN A 42 -1.34 1.17 -6.14
C GLN A 42 -0.25 0.30 -5.53
N ILE A 43 -0.05 -0.88 -6.08
CA ILE A 43 0.97 -1.81 -5.58
C ILE A 43 2.37 -1.25 -5.79
N ASN A 44 2.62 -0.64 -6.96
CA ASN A 44 3.91 -0.04 -7.23
C ASN A 44 4.23 1.06 -6.22
N LYS A 45 3.24 1.89 -5.88
CA LYS A 45 3.44 2.95 -4.91
C LYS A 45 3.72 2.38 -3.52
N MET A 46 3.01 1.32 -3.14
CA MET A 46 3.25 0.68 -1.85
C MET A 46 4.68 0.14 -1.76
N ARG A 47 5.15 -0.50 -2.82
CA ARG A 47 6.52 -1.01 -2.84
C ARG A 47 7.53 0.12 -2.77
N GLU A 48 7.28 1.21 -3.49
CA GLU A 48 8.15 2.37 -3.46
C GLU A 48 8.27 2.94 -2.06
N LEU A 49 7.13 3.15 -1.40
CA LEU A 49 7.12 3.72 -0.05
C LEU A 49 7.75 2.77 0.96
N TYR A 50 7.47 1.48 0.82
CA TYR A 50 8.03 0.49 1.73
C TYR A 50 9.54 0.47 1.65
N ASP A 51 10.09 0.57 0.44
CA ASP A 51 11.54 0.60 0.26
C ASP A 51 12.15 1.92 0.71
N LEU A 52 11.39 3.01 0.65
CA LEU A 52 11.87 4.33 1.01
C LEU A 52 12.05 4.50 2.51
N VAL A 53 11.11 3.98 3.30
CA VAL A 53 11.14 4.23 4.74
C VAL A 53 12.30 3.47 5.39
N PRO A 54 13.02 4.11 6.33
CA PRO A 54 14.21 3.49 6.91
C PRO A 54 13.90 2.34 7.85
N GLU A 55 12.79 2.42 8.59
CA GLU A 55 12.38 1.34 9.48
C GLU A 55 11.10 0.72 8.95
N LYS A 56 11.16 -0.59 8.68
CA LYS A 56 10.00 -1.27 8.14
C LYS A 56 8.92 -1.40 9.21
N PRO A 57 7.68 -1.03 8.89
CA PRO A 57 6.61 -1.10 9.87
C PRO A 57 6.28 -2.54 10.24
N GLN A 58 5.79 -2.72 11.47
CA GLN A 58 5.38 -4.04 11.91
C GLN A 58 3.99 -4.42 11.38
N TRP A 59 3.23 -3.41 10.98
CA TRP A 59 1.84 -3.62 10.53
C TRP A 59 1.75 -3.93 9.04
N LEU A 60 2.89 -3.99 8.32
CA LEU A 60 2.90 -4.31 6.88
C LEU A 60 4.25 -4.92 6.54
N THR A 61 4.23 -6.04 5.81
CA THR A 61 5.44 -6.68 5.34
C THR A 61 5.46 -6.69 3.82
N ARG A 62 6.65 -6.92 3.26
CA ARG A 62 6.79 -7.05 1.81
C ARG A 62 5.93 -8.18 1.29
N GLU A 63 5.87 -9.28 2.05
CA GLU A 63 5.07 -10.43 1.67
C GLU A 63 3.59 -10.08 1.62
N GLN A 64 3.13 -9.22 2.51
CA GLN A 64 1.73 -8.79 2.49
C GLN A 64 1.43 -7.95 1.25
N ILE A 65 2.37 -7.08 0.86
CA ILE A 65 2.19 -6.29 -0.36
C ILE A 65 2.12 -7.22 -1.57
N ASP A 66 2.99 -8.21 -1.61
CA ASP A 66 2.98 -9.17 -2.71
C ASP A 66 1.69 -9.98 -2.73
N ALA A 67 1.15 -10.31 -1.56
CA ALA A 67 -0.12 -11.02 -1.47
C ALA A 67 -1.27 -10.16 -1.99
N TYR A 68 -1.28 -8.87 -1.64
CA TYR A 68 -2.28 -7.96 -2.20
C TYR A 68 -2.18 -7.93 -3.72
N ALA A 69 -0.96 -7.82 -4.25
CA ALA A 69 -0.76 -7.79 -5.69
C ALA A 69 -1.35 -9.02 -6.36
N LYS A 70 -1.08 -10.18 -5.78
CA LYS A 70 -1.57 -11.44 -6.33
C LYS A 70 -3.09 -11.48 -6.30
N GLN A 71 -3.69 -11.08 -5.18
CA GLN A 71 -5.13 -11.10 -5.03
C GLN A 71 -5.81 -10.09 -5.96
N MET A 72 -5.13 -8.98 -6.23
CA MET A 72 -5.66 -7.95 -7.12
C MET A 72 -5.39 -8.25 -8.59
N GLY A 73 -4.64 -9.30 -8.87
CA GLY A 73 -4.37 -9.72 -10.24
C GLY A 73 -3.31 -8.92 -10.95
N VAL A 74 -2.40 -8.32 -10.19
CA VAL A 74 -1.31 -7.52 -10.77
C VAL A 74 0.04 -8.06 -10.32
N LYS A 75 1.08 -7.46 -10.84
CA LYS A 75 2.44 -7.87 -10.54
C LYS A 75 3.02 -7.06 -9.40
#